data_a2ecca1812dfdf2d9aa143e744d7f2eb
#
_entry.id   a2ecca1812dfdf2d9aa143e744d7f2eb
#
_cell.length_a   1.000
_cell.length_b   1.000
_cell.length_c   1.000
_cell.angle_alpha   90.00
_cell.angle_beta   90.00
_cell.angle_gamma   90.00
#
_symmetry.space_group_name_H-M   'P 1'
#
loop_
_entity.id
_entity.type
_entity.pdbx_description
1 polymer ?
#
loop_
_entity_poly.entity_id
_entity_poly.type
_entity_poly.pdbx_seq_one_letter_code
_entity_poly.pdbx_strand_id
1 'polypeptide(L)'
;KTAVVEGLAQAIVHGDVPETIKDKQIYSLDMGSLVAGSRYRGDFEERLKKVLKEIRTRGDIILFIDEIHTLVGAGAAEGSIDAAQMLKPMLARGELQTIGATTNDEYRKHIEKDAALERRFQPVKVEEPSVEETVEILKGLRDRYEAHHRVIITDAAIQAAAELADRYISDRFLPDKAIDLVDEAGARLRIRRMTAPPELRELDEKIA
;
A
#
# COMPACT_ATOMS: atom_id res chain seq x y z
N LYS A 1 1.36 -3.74 -3.62
CA LYS A 1 -0.08 -4.05 -3.76
C LYS A 1 -0.89 -2.77 -3.95
N THR A 2 -0.82 -1.83 -3.03
CA THR A 2 -1.56 -0.56 -3.05
C THR A 2 -1.23 0.27 -4.28
N ALA A 3 0.06 0.39 -4.66
CA ALA A 3 0.50 1.11 -5.86
C ALA A 3 -0.15 0.60 -7.17
N VAL A 4 -0.45 -0.70 -7.28
CA VAL A 4 -1.15 -1.26 -8.46
C VAL A 4 -2.58 -0.71 -8.54
N VAL A 5 -3.26 -0.61 -7.41
CA VAL A 5 -4.63 -0.06 -7.34
C VAL A 5 -4.64 1.45 -7.59
N GLU A 6 -3.65 2.17 -7.08
CA GLU A 6 -3.46 3.60 -7.39
C GLU A 6 -3.18 3.81 -8.87
N GLY A 7 -2.35 2.96 -9.49
CA GLY A 7 -2.11 2.96 -10.93
C GLY A 7 -3.40 2.72 -11.74
N LEU A 8 -4.25 1.78 -11.30
CA LEU A 8 -5.55 1.56 -11.92
C LEU A 8 -6.47 2.78 -11.78
N ALA A 9 -6.48 3.43 -10.61
CA ALA A 9 -7.27 4.65 -10.42
C ALA A 9 -6.81 5.78 -11.35
N GLN A 10 -5.51 5.95 -11.54
CA GLN A 10 -4.96 6.90 -12.51
C GLN A 10 -5.33 6.54 -13.95
N ALA A 11 -5.26 5.26 -14.33
CA ALA A 11 -5.65 4.80 -15.66
C ALA A 11 -7.15 5.07 -15.94
N ILE A 12 -8.02 4.90 -14.93
CA ILE A 12 -9.44 5.26 -15.04
C ILE A 12 -9.60 6.76 -15.31
N VAL A 13 -8.90 7.61 -14.57
CA VAL A 13 -8.96 9.08 -14.74
C VAL A 13 -8.48 9.49 -16.13
N HIS A 14 -7.45 8.85 -16.66
CA HIS A 14 -6.93 9.13 -18.01
C HIS A 14 -7.77 8.49 -19.14
N GLY A 15 -8.70 7.59 -18.80
CA GLY A 15 -9.52 6.88 -19.78
C GLY A 15 -8.82 5.69 -20.45
N ASP A 16 -7.64 5.28 -19.95
CA ASP A 16 -6.83 4.16 -20.46
C ASP A 16 -7.30 2.80 -19.87
N VAL A 17 -8.61 2.59 -19.89
CA VAL A 17 -9.24 1.38 -19.33
C VAL A 17 -10.40 0.93 -20.22
N PRO A 18 -10.82 -0.34 -20.13
CA PRO A 18 -12.01 -0.84 -20.80
C PRO A 18 -13.27 -0.01 -20.45
N GLU A 19 -14.19 0.11 -21.41
CA GLU A 19 -15.43 0.90 -21.28
C GLU A 19 -16.25 0.52 -20.03
N THR A 20 -16.16 -0.73 -19.59
CA THR A 20 -16.90 -1.26 -18.44
C THR A 20 -16.51 -0.65 -17.09
N ILE A 21 -15.32 -0.05 -17.01
CA ILE A 21 -14.79 0.56 -15.77
C ILE A 21 -14.40 2.05 -15.93
N LYS A 22 -14.61 2.63 -17.12
CA LYS A 22 -14.18 3.98 -17.45
C LYS A 22 -14.80 5.07 -16.56
N ASP A 23 -16.06 4.88 -16.16
CA ASP A 23 -16.79 5.82 -15.31
C ASP A 23 -16.78 5.41 -13.81
N LYS A 24 -15.92 4.46 -13.45
CA LYS A 24 -15.82 4.01 -12.07
C LYS A 24 -14.89 4.90 -11.26
N GLN A 25 -15.09 4.90 -9.95
CA GLN A 25 -14.26 5.58 -8.97
C GLN A 25 -13.76 4.57 -7.95
N ILE A 26 -12.47 4.59 -7.64
CA ILE A 26 -11.90 3.71 -6.62
C ILE A 26 -11.87 4.46 -5.29
N TYR A 27 -12.51 3.88 -4.28
CA TYR A 27 -12.51 4.38 -2.91
C TYR A 27 -11.85 3.37 -1.98
N SER A 28 -10.86 3.83 -1.21
CA SER A 28 -10.23 3.02 -0.16
C SER A 28 -11.08 3.03 1.10
N LEU A 29 -11.38 1.85 1.62
CA LEU A 29 -12.04 1.68 2.92
C LEU A 29 -10.98 1.59 4.01
N ASP A 30 -10.82 2.67 4.75
CA ASP A 30 -9.96 2.71 5.94
C ASP A 30 -10.77 2.34 7.18
N MET A 31 -10.57 1.12 7.65
CA MET A 31 -11.22 0.61 8.85
C MET A 31 -10.78 1.34 10.13
N GLY A 32 -9.52 1.77 10.18
CA GLY A 32 -8.98 2.53 11.31
C GLY A 32 -9.72 3.85 11.50
N SER A 33 -9.95 4.58 10.41
CA SER A 33 -10.71 5.85 10.42
C SER A 33 -12.18 5.65 10.79
N LEU A 34 -12.79 4.53 10.43
CA LEU A 34 -14.17 4.23 10.80
C LEU A 34 -14.34 3.94 12.30
N VAL A 35 -13.37 3.28 12.90
CA VAL A 35 -13.33 3.01 14.35
C VAL A 35 -12.95 4.25 15.14
N ALA A 36 -12.03 5.08 14.61
CA ALA A 36 -11.58 6.31 15.25
C ALA A 36 -12.77 7.29 15.41
N GLY A 37 -13.03 7.69 16.65
CA GLY A 37 -14.13 8.60 16.99
C GLY A 37 -15.48 7.95 17.20
N SER A 38 -15.59 6.62 17.14
CA SER A 38 -16.75 5.87 17.62
C SER A 38 -16.60 5.67 19.14
N ARG A 39 -17.50 6.24 19.93
CA ARG A 39 -17.50 6.05 21.38
C ARG A 39 -18.15 4.72 21.79
N TYR A 40 -19.03 4.21 20.96
CA TYR A 40 -19.79 2.98 21.19
C TYR A 40 -19.78 2.10 19.93
N ARG A 41 -19.88 0.80 20.12
CA ARG A 41 -19.97 -0.21 19.06
C ARG A 41 -21.08 0.10 18.03
N GLY A 42 -22.23 0.55 18.48
CA GLY A 42 -23.37 0.90 17.62
C GLY A 42 -23.08 2.05 16.65
N ASP A 43 -22.27 3.03 17.05
CA ASP A 43 -21.92 4.17 16.20
C ASP A 43 -21.07 3.73 14.99
N PHE A 44 -20.15 2.79 15.21
CA PHE A 44 -19.34 2.19 14.14
C PHE A 44 -20.20 1.43 13.14
N GLU A 45 -21.07 0.55 13.64
CA GLU A 45 -21.97 -0.23 12.78
C GLU A 45 -22.89 0.66 11.95
N GLU A 46 -23.42 1.73 12.53
CA GLU A 46 -24.30 2.66 11.82
C GLU A 46 -23.54 3.43 10.72
N ARG A 47 -22.33 3.87 11.00
CA ARG A 47 -21.48 4.54 10.00
C ARG A 47 -21.13 3.61 8.84
N LEU A 48 -20.70 2.39 9.15
CA LEU A 48 -20.38 1.40 8.11
C LEU A 48 -21.62 1.06 7.27
N LYS A 49 -22.80 0.87 7.89
CA LYS A 49 -24.06 0.66 7.16
C LYS A 49 -24.39 1.80 6.19
N LYS A 50 -24.20 3.05 6.61
CA LYS A 50 -24.43 4.23 5.77
C LYS A 50 -23.49 4.23 4.57
N VAL A 51 -22.18 4.02 4.78
CA VAL A 51 -21.18 3.96 3.73
C VAL A 51 -21.49 2.84 2.73
N LEU A 52 -21.75 1.63 3.20
CA LEU A 52 -22.06 0.49 2.34
C LEU A 52 -23.36 0.67 1.55
N LYS A 53 -24.38 1.30 2.15
CA LYS A 53 -25.61 1.65 1.44
C LYS A 53 -25.36 2.66 0.33
N GLU A 54 -24.54 3.67 0.57
CA GLU A 54 -24.18 4.68 -0.43
C GLU A 54 -23.41 4.05 -1.60
N ILE A 55 -22.38 3.24 -1.33
CA ILE A 55 -21.61 2.53 -2.34
C ILE A 55 -22.52 1.69 -3.24
N ARG A 56 -23.44 0.92 -2.63
CA ARG A 56 -24.39 0.09 -3.36
C ARG A 56 -25.38 0.89 -4.21
N THR A 57 -25.80 2.06 -3.71
CA THR A 57 -26.79 2.91 -4.42
C THR A 57 -26.16 3.61 -5.60
N ARG A 58 -24.93 4.06 -5.49
CA ARG A 58 -24.21 4.76 -6.56
C ARG A 58 -23.86 3.83 -7.73
N GLY A 59 -23.39 2.62 -7.44
CA GLY A 59 -23.07 1.65 -8.48
C GLY A 59 -21.84 1.96 -9.35
N ASP A 60 -21.25 3.15 -9.22
CA ASP A 60 -20.04 3.61 -9.91
C ASP A 60 -18.76 3.45 -9.07
N ILE A 61 -18.90 2.92 -7.85
CA ILE A 61 -17.80 2.79 -6.90
C ILE A 61 -17.21 1.38 -6.94
N ILE A 62 -15.89 1.33 -7.06
CA ILE A 62 -15.06 0.15 -6.77
C ILE A 62 -14.44 0.35 -5.39
N LEU A 63 -14.76 -0.53 -4.46
CA LEU A 63 -14.25 -0.47 -3.11
C LEU A 63 -12.86 -1.12 -3.04
N PHE A 64 -11.84 -0.40 -2.63
CA PHE A 64 -10.53 -0.97 -2.32
C PHE A 64 -10.41 -1.25 -0.83
N ILE A 65 -10.05 -2.48 -0.48
CA ILE A 65 -9.83 -2.93 0.89
C ILE A 65 -8.43 -3.50 0.98
N ASP A 66 -7.53 -2.77 1.64
CA ASP A 66 -6.22 -3.30 1.97
C ASP A 66 -6.31 -4.26 3.16
N GLU A 67 -5.43 -5.25 3.21
CA GLU A 67 -5.43 -6.29 4.24
C GLU A 67 -6.82 -6.94 4.43
N ILE A 68 -7.52 -7.27 3.31
CA ILE A 68 -8.90 -7.78 3.32
C ILE A 68 -9.09 -9.01 4.22
N HIS A 69 -8.03 -9.77 4.48
CA HIS A 69 -8.05 -10.92 5.38
C HIS A 69 -8.44 -10.53 6.81
N THR A 70 -8.18 -9.30 7.23
CA THR A 70 -8.57 -8.79 8.56
C THR A 70 -10.09 -8.68 8.72
N LEU A 71 -10.81 -8.51 7.61
CA LEU A 71 -12.27 -8.40 7.58
C LEU A 71 -12.99 -9.74 7.41
N VAL A 72 -12.28 -10.79 7.02
CA VAL A 72 -12.89 -12.11 6.74
C VAL A 72 -12.37 -13.21 7.66
N GLY A 73 -11.22 -13.00 8.31
CA GLY A 73 -10.63 -13.92 9.28
C GLY A 73 -11.21 -13.73 10.68
N ALA A 74 -11.71 -14.80 11.28
CA ALA A 74 -12.10 -14.78 12.68
C ALA A 74 -10.86 -14.62 13.58
N GLY A 75 -10.67 -13.48 14.24
CA GLY A 75 -9.57 -13.27 15.19
C GLY A 75 -9.04 -11.86 15.31
N ALA A 76 -9.66 -10.91 14.67
CA ALA A 76 -9.30 -9.52 14.78
C ALA A 76 -9.91 -8.83 16.03
N ALA A 77 -9.31 -7.71 16.45
CA ALA A 77 -9.77 -6.90 17.59
C ALA A 77 -11.27 -6.58 17.55
N GLU A 78 -11.89 -6.33 18.70
CA GLU A 78 -13.34 -6.22 18.88
C GLU A 78 -14.13 -5.43 17.82
N GLY A 79 -13.55 -4.38 17.22
CA GLY A 79 -14.21 -3.60 16.17
C GLY A 79 -14.19 -4.22 14.76
N SER A 80 -13.27 -5.16 14.47
CA SER A 80 -13.15 -5.78 13.14
C SER A 80 -14.09 -7.00 12.98
N ILE A 81 -14.52 -7.62 14.06
CA ILE A 81 -15.50 -8.71 14.04
C ILE A 81 -16.85 -8.21 13.49
N ASP A 82 -17.25 -7.01 13.87
CA ASP A 82 -18.53 -6.42 13.43
C ASP A 82 -18.51 -6.03 11.94
N ALA A 83 -17.38 -5.48 11.49
CA ALA A 83 -17.18 -5.17 10.07
C ALA A 83 -17.19 -6.43 9.20
N ALA A 84 -16.54 -7.50 9.66
CA ALA A 84 -16.52 -8.78 8.97
C ALA A 84 -17.92 -9.38 8.81
N GLN A 85 -18.74 -9.33 9.86
CA GLN A 85 -20.12 -9.82 9.83
C GLN A 85 -21.01 -9.05 8.86
N MET A 86 -20.73 -7.78 8.64
CA MET A 86 -21.49 -6.92 7.72
C MET A 86 -21.02 -7.03 6.28
N LEU A 87 -19.69 -6.99 6.07
CA LEU A 87 -19.09 -6.97 4.73
C LEU A 87 -19.09 -8.35 4.06
N LYS A 88 -18.77 -9.41 4.79
CA LYS A 88 -18.66 -10.76 4.23
C LYS A 88 -19.92 -11.22 3.48
N PRO A 89 -21.15 -11.05 3.99
CA PRO A 89 -22.35 -11.40 3.24
C PRO A 89 -22.53 -10.58 1.96
N MET A 90 -22.18 -9.30 1.96
CA MET A 90 -22.30 -8.41 0.80
C MET A 90 -21.27 -8.77 -0.27
N LEU A 91 -20.04 -9.06 0.14
CA LEU A 91 -18.97 -9.55 -0.75
C LEU A 91 -19.35 -10.90 -1.37
N ALA A 92 -19.83 -11.83 -0.54
CA ALA A 92 -20.25 -13.16 -0.99
C ALA A 92 -21.44 -13.12 -1.96
N ARG A 93 -22.34 -12.14 -1.84
CA ARG A 93 -23.44 -11.93 -2.80
C ARG A 93 -23.07 -11.12 -4.04
N GLY A 94 -21.87 -10.52 -4.07
CA GLY A 94 -21.44 -9.66 -5.17
C GLY A 94 -22.16 -8.32 -5.22
N GLU A 95 -22.67 -7.83 -4.09
CA GLU A 95 -23.35 -6.54 -4.00
C GLU A 95 -22.40 -5.35 -4.06
N LEU A 96 -21.11 -5.61 -3.84
CA LEU A 96 -20.02 -4.62 -3.85
C LEU A 96 -18.99 -5.00 -4.91
N GLN A 97 -18.67 -4.07 -5.81
CA GLN A 97 -17.48 -4.21 -6.66
C GLN A 97 -16.26 -3.91 -5.79
N THR A 98 -15.39 -4.90 -5.61
CA THR A 98 -14.34 -4.81 -4.61
C THR A 98 -13.00 -5.31 -5.15
N ILE A 99 -11.95 -4.58 -4.85
CA ILE A 99 -10.56 -5.00 -5.00
C ILE A 99 -10.02 -5.22 -3.59
N GLY A 100 -9.66 -6.45 -3.26
CA GLY A 100 -9.03 -6.79 -1.98
C GLY A 100 -7.53 -7.00 -2.18
N ALA A 101 -6.71 -6.41 -1.31
CA ALA A 101 -5.29 -6.70 -1.25
C ALA A 101 -4.96 -7.53 0.00
N THR A 102 -4.08 -8.52 -0.17
CA THR A 102 -3.61 -9.36 0.94
C THR A 102 -2.26 -10.00 0.61
N THR A 103 -1.67 -10.73 1.52
CA THR A 103 -0.51 -11.58 1.25
C THR A 103 -0.93 -12.96 0.75
N ASN A 104 -0.02 -13.68 0.09
CA ASN A 104 -0.31 -15.04 -0.38
C ASN A 104 -0.69 -15.99 0.77
N ASP A 105 -0.03 -15.85 1.91
CA ASP A 105 -0.27 -16.72 3.06
C ASP A 105 -1.63 -16.45 3.73
N GLU A 106 -1.98 -15.18 3.87
CA GLU A 106 -3.29 -14.79 4.41
C GLU A 106 -4.43 -15.10 3.45
N TYR A 107 -4.19 -14.99 2.12
CA TYR A 107 -5.15 -15.43 1.11
C TYR A 107 -5.48 -16.91 1.27
N ARG A 108 -4.45 -17.78 1.36
CA ARG A 108 -4.64 -19.22 1.55
C ARG A 108 -5.34 -19.58 2.86
N LYS A 109 -5.07 -18.82 3.93
CA LYS A 109 -5.67 -19.08 5.25
C LYS A 109 -7.13 -18.67 5.35
N HIS A 110 -7.49 -17.53 4.75
CA HIS A 110 -8.74 -16.85 5.05
C HIS A 110 -9.69 -16.74 3.84
N ILE A 111 -9.20 -16.54 2.63
CA ILE A 111 -10.02 -16.35 1.43
C ILE A 111 -10.26 -17.67 0.70
N GLU A 112 -9.20 -18.39 0.38
CA GLU A 112 -9.26 -19.66 -0.38
C GLU A 112 -10.06 -20.75 0.35
N LYS A 113 -10.02 -20.75 1.69
CA LYS A 113 -10.80 -21.71 2.51
C LYS A 113 -12.28 -21.35 2.68
N ASP A 114 -12.65 -20.16 2.29
CA ASP A 114 -14.04 -19.70 2.36
C ASP A 114 -14.70 -19.81 0.99
N ALA A 115 -15.45 -20.89 0.76
CA ALA A 115 -16.09 -21.18 -0.52
C ALA A 115 -17.03 -20.08 -1.03
N ALA A 116 -17.55 -19.21 -0.14
CA ALA A 116 -18.40 -18.09 -0.54
C ALA A 116 -17.59 -16.93 -1.11
N LEU A 117 -16.40 -16.67 -0.57
CA LEU A 117 -15.50 -15.62 -1.03
C LEU A 117 -14.65 -16.09 -2.23
N GLU A 118 -14.13 -17.32 -2.19
CA GLU A 118 -13.35 -17.90 -3.28
C GLU A 118 -14.06 -17.79 -4.64
N ARG A 119 -15.38 -18.06 -4.66
CA ARG A 119 -16.18 -17.97 -5.89
C ARG A 119 -16.41 -16.54 -6.40
N ARG A 120 -16.10 -15.53 -5.59
CA ARG A 120 -16.37 -14.11 -5.88
C ARG A 120 -15.13 -13.29 -6.16
N PHE A 121 -13.99 -13.73 -5.65
CA PHE A 121 -12.71 -13.06 -5.87
C PHE A 121 -11.86 -13.85 -6.84
N GLN A 122 -11.53 -13.21 -7.96
CA GLN A 122 -10.52 -13.72 -8.88
C GLN A 122 -9.14 -13.30 -8.38
N PRO A 123 -8.23 -14.23 -8.01
CA PRO A 123 -6.90 -13.87 -7.56
C PRO A 123 -6.06 -13.30 -8.72
N VAL A 124 -5.43 -12.17 -8.47
CA VAL A 124 -4.41 -11.56 -9.33
C VAL A 124 -3.10 -11.56 -8.55
N LYS A 125 -2.17 -12.42 -8.95
CA LYS A 125 -0.88 -12.53 -8.29
C LYS A 125 0.02 -11.39 -8.77
N VAL A 126 0.49 -10.58 -7.83
CA VAL A 126 1.52 -9.56 -8.06
C VAL A 126 2.85 -10.20 -7.67
N GLU A 127 3.69 -10.45 -8.65
CA GLU A 127 5.02 -11.03 -8.43
C GLU A 127 6.04 -9.97 -8.03
N GLU A 128 7.14 -10.40 -7.43
CA GLU A 128 8.28 -9.57 -7.16
C GLU A 128 8.92 -9.13 -8.49
N PRO A 129 9.20 -7.84 -8.69
CA PRO A 129 9.85 -7.39 -9.91
C PRO A 129 11.31 -7.87 -9.96
N SER A 130 11.83 -8.02 -11.18
CA SER A 130 13.26 -8.29 -11.40
C SER A 130 14.13 -7.09 -10.97
N VAL A 131 15.44 -7.29 -10.92
CA VAL A 131 16.41 -6.22 -10.66
C VAL A 131 16.27 -5.11 -11.71
N GLU A 132 16.13 -5.46 -12.99
CA GLU A 132 15.98 -4.53 -14.11
C GLU A 132 14.67 -3.72 -13.99
N GLU A 133 13.56 -4.39 -13.69
CA GLU A 133 12.27 -3.72 -13.47
C GLU A 133 12.33 -2.81 -12.24
N THR A 134 13.04 -3.23 -11.18
CA THR A 134 13.26 -2.41 -9.99
C THR A 134 14.05 -1.15 -10.30
N VAL A 135 15.06 -1.23 -11.15
CA VAL A 135 15.82 -0.05 -11.63
C VAL A 135 14.89 0.95 -12.32
N GLU A 136 13.97 0.49 -13.17
CA GLU A 136 12.99 1.39 -13.82
C GLU A 136 12.02 2.00 -12.82
N ILE A 137 11.57 1.25 -11.83
CA ILE A 137 10.73 1.77 -10.73
C ILE A 137 11.48 2.87 -9.96
N LEU A 138 12.75 2.62 -9.58
CA LEU A 138 13.59 3.58 -8.86
C LEU A 138 13.84 4.85 -9.68
N LYS A 139 14.04 4.73 -11.00
CA LYS A 139 14.15 5.90 -11.89
C LYS A 139 12.88 6.75 -11.87
N GLY A 140 11.71 6.12 -11.86
CA GLY A 140 10.43 6.83 -11.75
C GLY A 140 10.22 7.55 -10.41
N LEU A 141 10.87 7.07 -9.34
CA LEU A 141 10.81 7.66 -8.00
C LEU A 141 11.91 8.68 -7.72
N ARG A 142 12.96 8.72 -8.53
CA ARG A 142 14.20 9.51 -8.34
C ARG A 142 13.93 10.93 -7.93
N ASP A 143 13.19 11.67 -8.73
CA ASP A 143 12.97 13.11 -8.55
C ASP A 143 12.37 13.44 -7.18
N ARG A 144 11.49 12.57 -6.68
CA ARG A 144 10.86 12.73 -5.37
C ARG A 144 11.87 12.55 -4.24
N TYR A 145 12.74 11.54 -4.33
CA TYR A 145 13.79 11.27 -3.33
C TYR A 145 14.89 12.32 -3.38
N GLU A 146 15.31 12.77 -4.58
CA GLU A 146 16.26 13.87 -4.76
C GLU A 146 15.75 15.16 -4.12
N ALA A 147 14.50 15.51 -4.36
CA ALA A 147 13.86 16.69 -3.78
C ALA A 147 13.74 16.59 -2.25
N HIS A 148 13.38 15.40 -1.73
CA HIS A 148 13.20 15.17 -0.28
C HIS A 148 14.53 15.25 0.47
N HIS A 149 15.55 14.57 -0.01
CA HIS A 149 16.86 14.50 0.65
C HIS A 149 17.80 15.62 0.23
N ARG A 150 17.47 16.38 -0.82
CA ARG A 150 18.31 17.42 -1.42
C ARG A 150 19.68 16.87 -1.85
N VAL A 151 19.66 15.73 -2.51
CA VAL A 151 20.81 15.02 -3.05
C VAL A 151 20.58 14.70 -4.52
N ILE A 152 21.64 14.38 -5.25
CA ILE A 152 21.57 13.86 -6.61
C ILE A 152 21.75 12.36 -6.55
N ILE A 153 20.85 11.61 -7.20
CA ILE A 153 20.87 10.15 -7.27
C ILE A 153 21.24 9.74 -8.71
N THR A 154 22.44 9.26 -8.90
CA THR A 154 22.94 8.84 -10.22
C THR A 154 22.33 7.51 -10.68
N ASP A 155 22.34 7.24 -11.98
CA ASP A 155 21.92 5.95 -12.53
C ASP A 155 22.72 4.78 -11.92
N ALA A 156 24.02 4.98 -11.72
CA ALA A 156 24.87 3.99 -11.08
C ALA A 156 24.45 3.70 -9.62
N ALA A 157 23.98 4.72 -8.88
CA ALA A 157 23.49 4.54 -7.53
C ALA A 157 22.16 3.76 -7.52
N ILE A 158 21.27 4.02 -8.47
CA ILE A 158 20.01 3.28 -8.65
C ILE A 158 20.29 1.81 -8.97
N GLN A 159 21.17 1.56 -9.93
CA GLN A 159 21.58 0.20 -10.31
C GLN A 159 22.17 -0.54 -9.10
N ALA A 160 23.11 0.08 -8.41
CA ALA A 160 23.73 -0.50 -7.22
C ALA A 160 22.71 -0.77 -6.10
N ALA A 161 21.74 0.12 -5.90
CA ALA A 161 20.70 -0.09 -4.89
C ALA A 161 19.84 -1.33 -5.18
N ALA A 162 19.43 -1.52 -6.44
CA ALA A 162 18.64 -2.70 -6.84
C ALA A 162 19.46 -4.00 -6.69
N GLU A 163 20.70 -4.03 -7.23
CA GLU A 163 21.56 -5.22 -7.18
C GLU A 163 22.00 -5.60 -5.76
N LEU A 164 22.39 -4.61 -4.94
CA LEU A 164 22.83 -4.86 -3.57
C LEU A 164 21.65 -5.24 -2.66
N ALA A 165 20.49 -4.62 -2.85
CA ALA A 165 19.30 -5.00 -2.12
C ALA A 165 18.89 -6.44 -2.44
N ASP A 166 18.92 -6.84 -3.72
CA ASP A 166 18.61 -8.21 -4.12
C ASP A 166 19.58 -9.22 -3.50
N ARG A 167 20.88 -8.92 -3.55
CA ARG A 167 21.93 -9.84 -3.10
C ARG A 167 22.00 -9.99 -1.58
N TYR A 168 21.82 -8.90 -0.82
CA TYR A 168 22.17 -8.87 0.61
C TYR A 168 20.98 -8.74 1.55
N ILE A 169 19.80 -8.34 1.04
CA ILE A 169 18.57 -8.23 1.86
C ILE A 169 17.64 -9.37 1.48
N SER A 170 17.64 -10.43 2.30
CA SER A 170 16.87 -11.66 2.03
C SER A 170 15.51 -11.73 2.73
N ASP A 171 15.26 -10.87 3.71
CA ASP A 171 14.04 -10.86 4.53
C ASP A 171 12.94 -9.94 3.97
N ARG A 172 13.20 -9.26 2.87
CA ARG A 172 12.28 -8.35 2.17
C ARG A 172 12.30 -8.56 0.66
N PHE A 173 11.30 -8.03 -0.01
CA PHE A 173 11.11 -8.16 -1.45
C PHE A 173 11.43 -6.87 -2.20
N LEU A 174 11.85 -7.01 -3.47
CA LEU A 174 11.88 -5.89 -4.40
C LEU A 174 10.43 -5.44 -4.73
N PRO A 175 10.18 -4.15 -5.01
CA PRO A 175 11.17 -3.05 -5.03
C PRO A 175 11.43 -2.42 -3.66
N ASP A 176 10.66 -2.76 -2.63
CA ASP A 176 10.65 -2.05 -1.33
C ASP A 176 12.03 -2.01 -0.68
N LYS A 177 12.75 -3.14 -0.64
CA LYS A 177 14.11 -3.20 -0.06
C LYS A 177 15.13 -2.31 -0.80
N ALA A 178 14.95 -2.09 -2.09
CA ALA A 178 15.81 -1.20 -2.87
C ALA A 178 15.43 0.28 -2.67
N ILE A 179 14.15 0.57 -2.54
CA ILE A 179 13.62 1.90 -2.21
C ILE A 179 14.14 2.33 -0.83
N ASP A 180 14.02 1.46 0.19
CA ASP A 180 14.54 1.72 1.54
C ASP A 180 16.03 2.01 1.53
N LEU A 181 16.81 1.28 0.70
CA LEU A 181 18.25 1.49 0.58
C LEU A 181 18.58 2.86 -0.01
N VAL A 182 17.83 3.31 -1.01
CA VAL A 182 17.98 4.66 -1.60
C VAL A 182 17.61 5.73 -0.58
N ASP A 183 16.52 5.55 0.13
CA ASP A 183 16.03 6.49 1.16
C ASP A 183 17.05 6.65 2.29
N GLU A 184 17.53 5.55 2.85
CA GLU A 184 18.54 5.54 3.90
C GLU A 184 19.86 6.16 3.46
N ALA A 185 20.34 5.84 2.24
CA ALA A 185 21.57 6.43 1.70
C ALA A 185 21.42 7.94 1.50
N GLY A 186 20.28 8.40 0.99
CA GLY A 186 19.95 9.80 0.84
C GLY A 186 19.91 10.54 2.18
N ALA A 187 19.26 9.96 3.17
CA ALA A 187 19.18 10.49 4.53
C ALA A 187 20.57 10.63 5.17
N ARG A 188 21.40 9.61 5.07
CA ARG A 188 22.79 9.64 5.59
C ARG A 188 23.63 10.70 4.92
N LEU A 189 23.53 10.84 3.60
CA LEU A 189 24.27 11.86 2.86
C LEU A 189 23.82 13.28 3.26
N ARG A 190 22.53 13.50 3.42
CA ARG A 190 21.97 14.76 3.93
C ARG A 190 22.52 15.10 5.31
N ILE A 191 22.50 14.15 6.25
CA ILE A 191 23.01 14.34 7.61
C ILE A 191 24.51 14.72 7.58
N ARG A 192 25.32 14.01 6.78
CA ARG A 192 26.75 14.32 6.62
C ARG A 192 26.99 15.73 6.10
N ARG A 193 26.18 16.23 5.17
CA ARG A 193 26.28 17.61 4.66
C ARG A 193 25.87 18.67 5.68
N MET A 194 24.94 18.35 6.59
CA MET A 194 24.49 19.26 7.62
C MET A 194 25.38 19.25 8.87
N THR A 195 26.25 18.27 8.99
CA THR A 195 27.12 18.09 10.14
C THR A 195 28.52 18.61 9.77
N ALA A 196 29.05 19.54 10.54
CA ALA A 196 30.41 20.03 10.34
C ALA A 196 31.43 18.88 10.35
N PRO A 197 32.45 18.88 9.48
CA PRO A 197 33.54 17.89 9.52
C PRO A 197 34.14 17.79 10.93
N PRO A 198 34.58 16.58 11.35
CA PRO A 198 35.15 16.36 12.69
C PRO A 198 36.24 17.38 13.05
N GLU A 199 37.07 17.72 12.06
CA GLU A 199 38.17 18.69 12.20
C GLU A 199 37.68 20.12 12.56
N LEU A 200 36.52 20.52 12.02
CA LEU A 200 35.94 21.83 12.35
C LEU A 200 35.29 21.80 13.74
N ARG A 201 34.69 20.68 14.18
CA ARG A 201 34.16 20.55 15.54
C ARG A 201 35.25 20.59 16.61
N GLU A 202 36.37 19.88 16.35
CA GLU A 202 37.54 19.95 17.24
C GLU A 202 38.14 21.35 17.35
N LEU A 203 38.06 22.17 16.28
CA LEU A 203 38.47 23.56 16.30
C LEU A 203 37.50 24.43 17.12
N ASP A 204 36.21 24.25 16.92
CA ASP A 204 35.18 24.96 17.69
C ASP A 204 35.28 24.67 19.20
N GLU A 205 35.51 23.38 19.57
CA GLU A 205 35.72 22.97 20.97
C GLU A 205 37.01 23.54 21.58
N LYS A 206 38.03 23.84 20.78
CA LYS A 206 39.28 24.47 21.24
C LYS A 206 39.19 26.00 21.36
N ILE A 207 38.19 26.61 20.72
CA ILE A 207 37.95 28.05 20.72
C ILE A 207 36.95 28.45 21.83
N ALA A 208 36.07 27.52 22.25
CA ALA A 208 35.11 27.74 23.36
C ALA A 208 35.75 27.51 24.73
#